data_b528aa55f3cc5c51541ec648e8b276d4
#
_entry.id   b528aa55f3cc5c51541ec648e8b276d4
#
_cell.length_a   1.000
_cell.length_b   1.000
_cell.length_c   1.000
_cell.angle_alpha   90.00
_cell.angle_beta   90.00
_cell.angle_gamma   90.00
#
_symmetry.space_group_name_H-M   'P 1'
#
loop_
_entity.id
_entity.type
_entity.pdbx_description
1 polymer ?
#
loop_
_entity_poly.entity_id
_entity_poly.type
_entity_poly.pdbx_seq_one_letter_code
_entity_poly.pdbx_strand_id
1 'polypeptide(L)'
;MLAPDDDDYFVLKPKHSGFFSTNLDILLDYLGAKTLILCGMAGDICVLFTANDAYMRDFNIVAPRDCLASNTQAANDNALELMNRVLKADTRLSSEIYFDELQQNTDSDKRPNLEAQPEIAAAKN
;
A
#
# COMPACT_ATOMS: atom_id res chain seq x y z
N MET A 1 -24.40 -0.41 6.29
CA MET A 1 -23.80 -1.27 5.24
C MET A 1 -22.99 -0.34 4.34
N LEU A 2 -21.73 -0.62 4.12
CA LEU A 2 -20.95 0.14 3.15
C LEU A 2 -21.42 -0.29 1.74
N ALA A 3 -21.95 0.66 0.98
CA ALA A 3 -22.27 0.47 -0.42
C ALA A 3 -21.29 1.29 -1.25
N PRO A 4 -20.84 0.78 -2.40
CA PRO A 4 -20.02 1.57 -3.31
C PRO A 4 -20.77 2.82 -3.78
N ASP A 5 -20.04 3.91 -3.93
CA ASP A 5 -20.52 5.12 -4.57
C ASP A 5 -20.31 5.05 -6.09
N ASP A 6 -20.96 5.93 -6.84
CA ASP A 6 -20.86 5.94 -8.31
C ASP A 6 -19.45 6.25 -8.82
N ASP A 7 -18.62 6.90 -7.98
CA ASP A 7 -17.25 7.29 -8.30
C ASP A 7 -16.20 6.23 -7.89
N ASP A 8 -16.63 5.12 -7.27
CA ASP A 8 -15.72 4.06 -6.84
C ASP A 8 -15.19 3.24 -8.01
N TYR A 9 -13.89 2.95 -7.97
CA TYR A 9 -13.23 2.09 -8.94
C TYR A 9 -13.27 0.62 -8.52
N PHE A 10 -13.56 -0.25 -9.47
CA PHE A 10 -13.58 -1.70 -9.27
C PHE A 10 -12.39 -2.35 -9.97
N VAL A 11 -11.57 -3.07 -9.20
CA VAL A 11 -10.45 -3.84 -9.73
C VAL A 11 -10.67 -5.32 -9.45
N LEU A 12 -10.91 -6.09 -10.51
CA LEU A 12 -11.08 -7.55 -10.41
C LEU A 12 -9.70 -8.21 -10.41
N LYS A 13 -9.36 -8.89 -9.32
CA LYS A 13 -8.07 -9.55 -9.17
C LYS A 13 -8.19 -11.07 -9.29
N PRO A 14 -7.33 -11.74 -10.10
CA PRO A 14 -7.37 -13.19 -10.27
C PRO A 14 -6.70 -13.96 -9.13
N LYS A 15 -5.88 -13.30 -8.31
CA LYS A 15 -5.10 -13.85 -7.20
C LYS A 15 -5.21 -12.96 -5.96
N HIS A 16 -4.37 -13.22 -4.96
CA HIS A 16 -4.44 -12.54 -3.66
C HIS A 16 -4.13 -11.05 -3.73
N SER A 17 -3.03 -10.68 -4.42
CA SER A 17 -2.65 -9.29 -4.54
C SER A 17 -3.56 -8.51 -5.51
N GLY A 18 -3.92 -7.29 -5.11
CA GLY A 18 -4.62 -6.34 -5.96
C GLY A 18 -3.83 -5.90 -7.19
N PHE A 19 -2.50 -6.07 -7.19
CA PHE A 19 -1.62 -5.70 -8.30
C PHE A 19 -1.43 -6.82 -9.32
N PHE A 20 -1.63 -8.08 -8.91
CA PHE A 20 -1.31 -9.22 -9.78
C PHE A 20 -2.26 -9.33 -10.97
N SER A 21 -1.74 -9.10 -12.17
CA SER A 21 -2.50 -9.16 -13.44
C SER A 21 -3.76 -8.30 -13.43
N THR A 22 -3.65 -7.09 -12.90
CA THR A 22 -4.74 -6.10 -12.86
C THR A 22 -4.27 -4.77 -13.43
N ASN A 23 -5.18 -3.83 -13.57
CA ASN A 23 -4.90 -2.45 -13.96
C ASN A 23 -4.67 -1.51 -12.77
N LEU A 24 -4.46 -2.04 -11.54
CA LEU A 24 -4.35 -1.22 -10.34
C LEU A 24 -3.16 -0.25 -10.40
N ASP A 25 -2.00 -0.68 -10.93
CA ASP A 25 -0.84 0.20 -11.10
C ASP A 25 -1.18 1.43 -11.96
N ILE A 26 -1.83 1.20 -13.10
CA ILE A 26 -2.23 2.27 -14.03
C ILE A 26 -3.23 3.21 -13.36
N LEU A 27 -4.19 2.66 -12.62
CA LEU A 27 -5.19 3.46 -11.91
C LEU A 27 -4.55 4.33 -10.83
N LEU A 28 -3.66 3.77 -10.01
CA LEU A 28 -2.98 4.50 -8.95
C LEU A 28 -2.05 5.59 -9.49
N ASP A 29 -1.38 5.33 -10.61
CA ASP A 29 -0.58 6.33 -11.31
C ASP A 29 -1.45 7.46 -11.85
N TYR A 30 -2.56 7.14 -12.50
CA TYR A 30 -3.55 8.12 -12.97
C TYR A 30 -4.09 9.01 -11.83
N LEU A 31 -4.35 8.41 -10.66
CA LEU A 31 -4.82 9.13 -9.47
C LEU A 31 -3.69 9.91 -8.76
N GLY A 32 -2.43 9.71 -9.14
CA GLY A 32 -1.27 10.31 -8.47
C GLY A 32 -1.10 9.82 -7.03
N ALA A 33 -1.63 8.63 -6.70
CA ALA A 33 -1.58 8.08 -5.35
C ALA A 33 -0.13 7.82 -4.90
N LYS A 34 0.17 8.16 -3.64
CA LYS A 34 1.48 7.88 -3.00
C LYS A 34 1.32 7.07 -1.72
N THR A 35 0.16 7.13 -1.11
CA THR A 35 -0.19 6.42 0.11
C THR A 35 -1.42 5.56 -0.15
N LEU A 36 -1.37 4.30 0.26
CA LEU A 36 -2.48 3.36 0.16
C LEU A 36 -3.00 3.03 1.55
N ILE A 37 -4.30 3.23 1.76
CA ILE A 37 -4.98 2.77 2.96
C ILE A 37 -5.63 1.43 2.62
N LEU A 38 -5.15 0.37 3.23
CA LEU A 38 -5.58 -1.00 2.97
C LEU A 38 -6.54 -1.47 4.07
N CYS A 39 -7.74 -1.85 3.67
CA CYS A 39 -8.78 -2.35 4.57
C CYS A 39 -9.41 -3.63 4.01
N GLY A 40 -10.12 -4.36 4.86
CA GLY A 40 -10.94 -5.50 4.45
C GLY A 40 -10.39 -6.85 4.86
N MET A 41 -10.64 -7.89 4.03
CA MET A 41 -10.30 -9.28 4.36
C MET A 41 -9.85 -10.07 3.10
N ALA A 42 -9.01 -11.10 3.29
CA ALA A 42 -8.39 -11.48 4.56
C ALA A 42 -7.10 -10.69 4.76
N GLY A 43 -6.91 -10.15 5.98
CA GLY A 43 -5.77 -9.33 6.36
C GLY A 43 -4.43 -10.05 6.19
N ASP A 44 -4.39 -11.33 6.54
CA ASP A 44 -3.21 -12.22 6.46
C ASP A 44 -2.98 -12.82 5.05
N ILE A 45 -3.88 -12.61 4.11
CA ILE A 45 -3.77 -13.13 2.74
C ILE A 45 -3.85 -11.98 1.73
N CYS A 46 -5.04 -11.61 1.28
CA CYS A 46 -5.20 -10.66 0.18
C CYS A 46 -4.64 -9.28 0.51
N VAL A 47 -4.87 -8.79 1.74
CA VAL A 47 -4.37 -7.48 2.17
C VAL A 47 -2.86 -7.51 2.33
N LEU A 48 -2.31 -8.54 2.99
CA LEU A 48 -0.86 -8.70 3.17
C LEU A 48 -0.14 -8.81 1.82
N PHE A 49 -0.64 -9.60 0.87
CA PHE A 49 -0.03 -9.73 -0.46
C PHE A 49 -0.10 -8.41 -1.23
N THR A 50 -1.20 -7.69 -1.13
CA THR A 50 -1.33 -6.35 -1.73
C THR A 50 -0.38 -5.35 -1.09
N ALA A 51 -0.22 -5.38 0.23
CA ALA A 51 0.72 -4.54 0.97
C ALA A 51 2.18 -4.81 0.56
N ASN A 52 2.57 -6.09 0.39
CA ASN A 52 3.91 -6.44 -0.10
C ASN A 52 4.15 -5.86 -1.50
N ASP A 53 3.21 -6.02 -2.42
CA ASP A 53 3.32 -5.48 -3.78
C ASP A 53 3.33 -3.95 -3.80
N ALA A 54 2.56 -3.30 -2.92
CA ALA A 54 2.58 -1.85 -2.74
C ALA A 54 3.95 -1.37 -2.22
N TYR A 55 4.52 -2.06 -1.23
CA TYR A 55 5.84 -1.76 -0.68
C TYR A 55 6.93 -1.84 -1.77
N MET A 56 6.90 -2.90 -2.60
CA MET A 56 7.85 -3.08 -3.70
C MET A 56 7.72 -2.01 -4.81
N ARG A 57 6.62 -1.25 -4.80
CA ARG A 57 6.34 -0.12 -5.69
C ARG A 57 6.49 1.23 -5.01
N ASP A 58 7.08 1.21 -3.82
CA ASP A 58 7.36 2.40 -3.03
C ASP A 58 6.14 3.20 -2.57
N PHE A 59 4.98 2.59 -2.44
CA PHE A 59 3.85 3.24 -1.79
C PHE A 59 4.04 3.30 -0.27
N ASN A 60 3.60 4.39 0.34
CA ASN A 60 3.37 4.44 1.76
C ASN A 60 2.12 3.61 2.09
N ILE A 61 2.19 2.81 3.15
CA ILE A 61 1.13 1.87 3.50
C ILE A 61 0.54 2.24 4.84
N VAL A 62 -0.78 2.34 4.88
CA VAL A 62 -1.58 2.48 6.08
C VAL A 62 -2.52 1.28 6.13
N ALA A 63 -2.46 0.51 7.20
CA ALA A 63 -3.26 -0.70 7.39
C ALA A 63 -3.90 -0.65 8.79
N PRO A 64 -4.99 0.11 8.98
CA PRO A 64 -5.57 0.31 10.30
C PRO A 64 -6.00 -1.03 10.90
N ARG A 65 -5.49 -1.35 12.11
CA ARG A 65 -5.69 -2.68 12.72
C ARG A 65 -7.14 -3.05 12.99
N ASP A 66 -8.00 -2.08 13.15
CA ASP A 66 -9.45 -2.23 13.35
C ASP A 66 -10.26 -2.27 12.05
N CYS A 67 -9.60 -2.10 10.91
CA CYS A 67 -10.21 -2.18 9.58
C CYS A 67 -9.83 -3.46 8.80
N LEU A 68 -9.13 -4.40 9.44
CA LEU A 68 -8.69 -5.66 8.87
C LEU A 68 -9.27 -6.84 9.63
N ALA A 69 -9.64 -7.87 8.90
CA ALA A 69 -10.10 -9.14 9.46
C ALA A 69 -9.45 -10.32 8.75
N SER A 70 -9.20 -11.39 9.50
CA SER A 70 -8.69 -12.68 9.02
C SER A 70 -9.53 -13.82 9.60
N ASN A 71 -9.26 -15.06 9.19
CA ASN A 71 -9.99 -16.21 9.71
C ASN A 71 -9.81 -16.41 11.23
N THR A 72 -8.66 -15.97 11.77
CA THR A 72 -8.40 -15.98 13.21
C THR A 72 -7.75 -14.65 13.62
N GLN A 73 -7.95 -14.24 14.87
CA GLN A 73 -7.30 -13.06 15.42
C GLN A 73 -5.78 -13.19 15.37
N ALA A 74 -5.24 -14.36 15.73
CA ALA A 74 -3.81 -14.61 15.70
C ALA A 74 -3.19 -14.43 14.31
N ALA A 75 -3.86 -14.89 13.25
CA ALA A 75 -3.40 -14.69 11.87
C ALA A 75 -3.42 -13.20 11.49
N ASN A 76 -4.44 -12.48 11.91
CA ASN A 76 -4.55 -11.03 11.68
C ASN A 76 -3.44 -10.25 12.40
N ASP A 77 -3.20 -10.56 13.66
CA ASP A 77 -2.17 -9.90 14.48
C ASP A 77 -0.77 -10.14 13.91
N ASN A 78 -0.46 -11.37 13.51
CA ASN A 78 0.81 -11.72 12.86
C ASN A 78 1.01 -10.96 11.54
N ALA A 79 -0.03 -10.83 10.74
CA ALA A 79 0.04 -10.07 9.48
C ALA A 79 0.29 -8.57 9.74
N LEU A 80 -0.41 -7.98 10.71
CA LEU A 80 -0.22 -6.59 11.11
C LEU A 80 1.19 -6.32 11.65
N GLU A 81 1.72 -7.22 12.48
CA GLU A 81 3.09 -7.14 12.97
C GLU A 81 4.11 -7.17 11.82
N LEU A 82 3.92 -8.10 10.86
CA LEU A 82 4.77 -8.20 9.69
C LEU A 82 4.71 -6.93 8.84
N MET A 83 3.52 -6.43 8.55
CA MET A 83 3.32 -5.19 7.78
C MET A 83 3.98 -3.99 8.47
N ASN A 84 3.81 -3.85 9.77
CA ASN A 84 4.44 -2.77 10.53
C ASN A 84 5.97 -2.88 10.53
N ARG A 85 6.51 -4.04 10.90
CA ARG A 85 7.96 -4.25 11.08
C ARG A 85 8.73 -4.23 9.76
N VAL A 86 8.23 -4.91 8.73
CA VAL A 86 8.95 -5.12 7.46
C VAL A 86 8.57 -4.09 6.42
N LEU A 87 7.27 -3.86 6.22
CA LEU A 87 6.76 -2.96 5.20
C LEU A 87 6.65 -1.50 5.69
N LYS A 88 6.96 -1.25 6.96
CA LYS A 88 6.86 0.08 7.58
C LYS A 88 5.44 0.66 7.52
N ALA A 89 4.43 -0.21 7.44
CA ALA A 89 3.05 0.20 7.41
C ALA A 89 2.63 0.86 8.74
N ASP A 90 1.83 1.92 8.64
CA ASP A 90 1.14 2.49 9.78
C ASP A 90 -0.06 1.60 10.14
N THR A 91 -0.01 0.98 11.32
CA THR A 91 -1.04 0.05 11.80
C THR A 91 -1.80 0.59 13.02
N ARG A 92 -1.83 1.90 13.20
CA ARG A 92 -2.62 2.55 14.24
C ARG A 92 -4.12 2.24 14.08
N LEU A 93 -4.92 2.56 15.08
CA LEU A 93 -6.39 2.53 14.94
C LEU A 93 -6.86 3.55 13.91
N SER A 94 -7.95 3.25 13.21
CA SER A 94 -8.52 4.18 12.22
C SER A 94 -8.85 5.55 12.81
N SER A 95 -9.26 5.60 14.09
CA SER A 95 -9.53 6.84 14.82
C SER A 95 -8.30 7.69 15.14
N GLU A 96 -7.10 7.14 14.98
CA GLU A 96 -5.81 7.81 15.23
C GLU A 96 -5.13 8.29 13.93
N ILE A 97 -5.77 8.04 12.78
CA ILE A 97 -5.21 8.36 11.45
C ILE A 97 -5.94 9.57 10.90
N TYR A 98 -5.18 10.62 10.62
CA TYR A 98 -5.70 11.85 10.05
C TYR A 98 -5.18 12.03 8.62
N PHE A 99 -6.08 12.27 7.67
CA PHE A 99 -5.72 12.40 6.25
C PHE A 99 -4.73 13.54 5.97
N ASP A 100 -4.82 14.63 6.71
CA ASP A 100 -3.91 15.76 6.57
C ASP A 100 -2.45 15.38 6.89
N GLU A 101 -2.23 14.49 7.88
CA GLU A 101 -0.90 13.96 8.20
C GLU A 101 -0.34 13.08 7.07
N LEU A 102 -1.20 12.30 6.43
CA LEU A 102 -0.81 11.42 5.33
C LEU A 102 -0.38 12.22 4.10
N GLN A 103 -1.00 13.37 3.84
CA GLN A 103 -0.63 14.25 2.73
C GLN A 103 0.71 14.94 2.97
N GLN A 104 1.00 15.39 4.19
CA GLN A 104 2.26 16.07 4.52
C GLN A 104 3.47 15.13 4.43
N ASN A 105 3.32 13.86 4.77
CA ASN A 105 4.38 12.86 4.68
C ASN A 105 4.76 12.53 3.23
N THR A 106 3.86 12.71 2.28
CA THR A 106 4.16 12.54 0.85
C THR A 106 5.01 13.66 0.26
N ASP A 107 4.92 14.88 0.80
CA ASP A 107 5.69 16.03 0.31
C ASP A 107 7.13 16.09 0.88
N SER A 108 7.37 15.47 2.03
CA SER A 108 8.69 15.47 2.69
C SER A 108 9.63 14.37 2.17
N ASP A 109 9.14 13.31 1.54
CA ASP A 109 9.94 12.23 0.98
C ASP A 109 10.20 12.46 -0.52
N LYS A 110 10.87 13.59 -0.82
CA LYS A 110 11.50 13.78 -2.14
C LYS A 110 12.69 12.83 -2.22
N ARG A 111 12.46 11.63 -2.76
CA ARG A 111 13.55 10.74 -3.18
C ARG A 111 14.51 11.51 -4.07
N PRO A 112 15.84 11.36 -3.88
CA PRO A 112 16.79 11.93 -4.81
C PRO A 112 16.48 11.37 -6.19
N ASN A 113 16.27 12.27 -7.15
CA ASN A 113 16.02 11.95 -8.55
C ASN A 113 17.14 11.01 -9.06
N LEU A 114 16.83 9.76 -9.36
CA LEU A 114 17.78 8.79 -9.90
C LEU A 114 18.29 9.18 -11.29
N GLU A 115 17.74 10.22 -11.91
CA GLU A 115 18.19 10.74 -13.20
C GLU A 115 19.47 11.59 -13.12
N ALA A 116 20.01 11.84 -11.92
CA ALA A 116 21.19 12.66 -11.71
C ALA A 116 22.45 11.85 -11.34
N GLN A 117 22.64 10.62 -11.86
CA GLN A 117 23.93 9.93 -11.78
C GLN A 117 24.57 9.80 -13.18
N PRO A 118 25.50 10.71 -13.55
CA PRO A 118 26.17 10.66 -14.85
C PRO A 118 27.39 9.72 -14.91
N GLU A 119 27.52 8.72 -14.06
CA GLU A 119 28.77 7.92 -13.95
C GLU A 119 28.65 6.41 -14.20
N ILE A 120 27.64 5.90 -14.89
CA ILE A 120 27.66 4.49 -15.32
C ILE A 120 28.00 4.30 -16.82
N ALA A 121 28.36 5.38 -17.51
CA ALA A 121 28.70 5.32 -18.95
C ALA A 121 30.21 5.11 -19.26
N ALA A 122 31.07 4.91 -18.28
CA ALA A 122 32.53 4.84 -18.49
C ALA A 122 33.18 3.49 -18.11
N ALA A 123 32.51 2.36 -18.31
CA ALA A 123 33.10 1.02 -18.17
C ALA A 123 32.84 0.15 -19.40
N LYS A 124 33.29 0.63 -20.58
CA LYS A 124 33.51 -0.17 -21.78
C LYS A 124 34.80 0.30 -22.44
N ASN A 125 35.89 -0.29 -22.03
CA ASN A 125 37.04 -0.59 -22.84
C ASN A 125 37.80 -1.74 -22.19
#